data_b54dd0578955441359adef6641ddbac0
#
_entry.id   b54dd0578955441359adef6641ddbac0
#
_cell.length_a   1.000
_cell.length_b   1.000
_cell.length_c   1.000
_cell.angle_alpha   90.00
_cell.angle_beta   90.00
_cell.angle_gamma   90.00
#
_symmetry.space_group_name_H-M   'P 1'
#
loop_
_entity.id
_entity.type
_entity.pdbx_description
1 polymer ?
#
loop_
_entity_poly.entity_id
_entity_poly.type
_entity_poly.pdbx_seq_one_letter_code
_entity_poly.pdbx_strand_id
1 'polypeptide(L)'
;MSDIEAHPLFGWWRILSFQVELEDTGERADTYGVEPLGHIVIERDRMMSILTSRERLSNDPAALFETMIAYSGLCRVEDEDRLIIKVDTAWHPAWIGTEQVRFFKVDRGVLAMTTAWQIHPSFPGRLARGVLMAQRNNV
;
A
#
# COMPACT_ATOMS: atom_id res chain seq x y z
N MET A 1 -6.53 9.69 -28.77
CA MET A 1 -6.24 9.09 -27.45
C MET A 1 -7.55 8.75 -26.74
N SER A 2 -7.67 7.57 -26.34
CA SER A 2 -8.88 7.14 -25.63
C SER A 2 -8.79 7.47 -24.14
N ASP A 3 -9.86 7.99 -23.58
CA ASP A 3 -9.94 8.25 -22.14
C ASP A 3 -9.90 6.99 -21.30
N ILE A 4 -10.02 5.81 -21.93
CA ILE A 4 -9.92 4.53 -21.26
C ILE A 4 -8.57 4.38 -20.54
N GLU A 5 -7.53 5.04 -21.05
CA GLU A 5 -6.19 4.95 -20.48
C GLU A 5 -5.93 5.94 -19.36
N ALA A 6 -6.88 6.86 -19.14
CA ALA A 6 -6.70 7.94 -18.17
C ALA A 6 -7.51 7.73 -16.89
N HIS A 7 -7.41 6.53 -16.32
CA HIS A 7 -8.08 6.25 -15.05
C HIS A 7 -7.52 7.15 -13.94
N PRO A 8 -8.38 7.71 -13.07
CA PRO A 8 -7.93 8.60 -11.99
C PRO A 8 -6.87 7.98 -11.08
N LEU A 9 -6.82 6.66 -10.99
CA LEU A 9 -5.85 5.94 -10.16
C LEU A 9 -4.46 5.92 -10.78
N PHE A 10 -4.32 6.11 -12.10
CA PHE A 10 -3.03 5.97 -12.78
C PHE A 10 -2.12 7.16 -12.47
N GLY A 11 -0.85 6.87 -12.27
CA GLY A 11 0.19 7.87 -12.08
C GLY A 11 1.05 7.61 -10.87
N TRP A 12 1.76 8.66 -10.45
CA TRP A 12 2.65 8.65 -9.29
C TRP A 12 1.96 9.25 -8.09
N TRP A 13 2.07 8.55 -6.96
CA TRP A 13 1.47 8.95 -5.70
C TRP A 13 2.54 8.98 -4.62
N ARG A 14 2.63 10.07 -3.87
CA ARG A 14 3.50 10.17 -2.70
C ARG A 14 2.71 9.73 -1.47
N ILE A 15 3.23 8.76 -0.75
CA ILE A 15 2.55 8.26 0.45
C ILE A 15 2.64 9.31 1.55
N LEU A 16 1.50 9.62 2.15
CA LEU A 16 1.39 10.57 3.26
C LEU A 16 1.38 9.86 4.60
N SER A 17 0.68 8.74 4.69
CA SER A 17 0.54 7.97 5.92
C SER A 17 0.24 6.52 5.64
N PHE A 18 0.61 5.66 6.56
CA PHE A 18 0.21 4.27 6.56
C PHE A 18 -0.07 3.87 8.00
N GLN A 19 -1.27 3.36 8.25
CA GLN A 19 -1.68 2.91 9.58
C GLN A 19 -2.27 1.52 9.49
N VAL A 20 -2.17 0.77 10.59
CA VAL A 20 -2.90 -0.48 10.75
C VAL A 20 -4.08 -0.21 11.67
N GLU A 21 -5.28 -0.54 11.20
CA GLU A 21 -6.52 -0.35 11.94
C GLU A 21 -7.02 -1.69 12.44
N LEU A 22 -7.40 -1.74 13.72
CA LEU A 22 -7.97 -2.93 14.33
C LEU A 22 -9.49 -2.90 14.20
N GLU A 23 -10.08 -4.02 13.77
CA GLU A 23 -11.52 -4.08 13.53
C GLU A 23 -12.33 -3.93 14.82
N ASP A 24 -11.89 -4.58 15.89
CA ASP A 24 -12.67 -4.65 17.14
C ASP A 24 -12.76 -3.32 17.90
N THR A 25 -11.73 -2.47 17.81
CA THR A 25 -11.69 -1.20 18.54
C THR A 25 -11.67 0.02 17.65
N GLY A 26 -11.29 -0.13 16.38
CA GLY A 26 -11.05 0.99 15.48
C GLY A 26 -9.74 1.73 15.76
N GLU A 27 -8.93 1.23 16.68
CA GLU A 27 -7.63 1.84 16.96
C GLU A 27 -6.71 1.74 15.75
N ARG A 28 -5.91 2.78 15.54
CA ARG A 28 -4.93 2.84 14.46
C ARG A 28 -3.53 3.03 15.00
N ALA A 29 -2.57 2.33 14.41
CA ALA A 29 -1.17 2.43 14.78
C ALA A 29 -0.34 2.83 13.55
N ASP A 30 0.59 3.77 13.76
CA ASP A 30 1.53 4.20 12.71
C ASP A 30 2.71 3.23 12.66
N THR A 31 2.51 2.09 12.01
CA THR A 31 3.49 1.01 12.01
C THR A 31 4.81 1.37 11.34
N TYR A 32 4.81 2.39 10.47
CA TYR A 32 6.01 2.88 9.79
C TYR A 32 6.30 4.34 10.16
N GLY A 33 5.80 4.78 11.33
CA GLY A 33 5.93 6.16 11.76
C GLY A 33 4.83 7.07 11.23
N VAL A 34 4.75 8.27 11.79
CA VAL A 34 3.70 9.26 11.45
C VAL A 34 3.86 9.76 10.02
N GLU A 35 5.10 9.94 9.58
CA GLU A 35 5.39 10.46 8.24
C GLU A 35 6.36 9.51 7.53
N PRO A 36 5.89 8.36 7.05
CA PRO A 36 6.75 7.42 6.34
C PRO A 36 7.21 8.00 5.00
N LEU A 37 8.22 7.36 4.41
CA LEU A 37 8.67 7.70 3.06
C LEU A 37 8.11 6.64 2.10
N GLY A 38 7.65 7.07 0.95
CA GLY A 38 7.22 6.10 -0.04
C GLY A 38 6.46 6.67 -1.20
N HIS A 39 6.35 5.84 -2.21
CA HIS A 39 5.63 6.15 -3.44
C HIS A 39 4.88 4.93 -3.94
N ILE A 40 3.79 5.19 -4.65
CA ILE A 40 3.07 4.19 -5.40
C ILE A 40 3.01 4.70 -6.85
N VAL A 41 3.35 3.82 -7.77
CA VAL A 41 3.21 4.08 -9.21
C VAL A 41 2.18 3.08 -9.74
N ILE A 42 1.12 3.58 -10.34
CA ILE A 42 0.08 2.73 -10.89
C ILE A 42 -0.09 3.07 -12.35
N GLU A 43 0.08 2.06 -13.20
CA GLU A 43 -0.17 2.14 -14.61
C GLU A 43 -1.33 1.22 -14.95
N ARG A 44 -1.71 1.17 -16.21
CA ARG A 44 -2.89 0.43 -16.64
C ARG A 44 -2.87 -1.05 -16.28
N ASP A 45 -1.69 -1.68 -16.35
CA ASP A 45 -1.57 -3.12 -16.14
C ASP A 45 -0.48 -3.50 -15.14
N ARG A 46 0.20 -2.52 -14.53
CA ARG A 46 1.29 -2.79 -13.59
C ARG A 46 1.36 -1.71 -12.52
N MET A 47 1.68 -2.12 -11.32
CA MET A 47 1.90 -1.20 -10.23
C MET A 47 3.16 -1.54 -9.46
N MET A 48 3.69 -0.55 -8.74
CA MET A 48 4.81 -0.71 -7.83
C MET A 48 4.56 0.14 -6.60
N SER A 49 4.90 -0.38 -5.45
CA SER A 49 4.79 0.35 -4.19
C SER A 49 6.04 0.14 -3.38
N ILE A 50 6.55 1.22 -2.82
CA ILE A 50 7.66 1.16 -1.86
C ILE A 50 7.34 2.11 -0.71
N LEU A 51 7.49 1.61 0.51
CA LEU A 51 7.23 2.33 1.74
C LEU A 51 8.30 1.98 2.75
N THR A 52 8.88 2.98 3.38
CA THR A 52 9.83 2.76 4.47
C THR A 52 9.54 3.71 5.63
N SER A 53 9.91 3.31 6.83
CA SER A 53 9.98 4.25 7.94
C SER A 53 10.99 5.35 7.61
N ARG A 54 10.71 6.57 8.06
CA ARG A 54 11.62 7.70 7.79
C ARG A 54 12.95 7.51 8.51
N GLU A 55 12.90 7.01 9.74
CA GLU A 55 14.09 6.75 10.52
C GLU A 55 14.35 5.25 10.59
N ARG A 56 15.51 4.83 10.13
CA ARG A 56 15.91 3.42 10.08
C ARG A 56 17.24 3.29 10.82
N LEU A 57 17.16 3.41 12.15
CA LEU A 57 18.33 3.56 13.00
C LEU A 57 18.97 2.26 13.49
N SER A 58 18.35 1.12 13.18
CA SER A 58 18.87 -0.18 13.60
C SER A 58 20.04 -0.63 12.71
N ASN A 59 21.00 -1.34 13.29
CA ASN A 59 22.06 -2.04 12.56
C ASN A 59 21.70 -3.50 12.33
N ASP A 60 20.57 -3.97 12.85
CA ASP A 60 20.12 -5.34 12.67
C ASP A 60 19.36 -5.47 11.35
N PRO A 61 19.84 -6.29 10.40
CA PRO A 61 19.15 -6.47 9.12
C PRO A 61 17.70 -6.94 9.24
N ALA A 62 17.40 -7.80 10.23
CA ALA A 62 16.03 -8.27 10.41
C ALA A 62 15.11 -7.14 10.86
N ALA A 63 15.57 -6.26 11.76
CA ALA A 63 14.80 -5.11 12.18
C ALA A 63 14.60 -4.12 11.02
N LEU A 64 15.62 -3.88 10.22
CA LEU A 64 15.52 -3.01 9.05
C LEU A 64 14.55 -3.56 8.02
N PHE A 65 14.54 -4.86 7.83
CA PHE A 65 13.61 -5.52 6.90
C PHE A 65 12.15 -5.23 7.28
N GLU A 66 11.85 -5.16 8.57
CA GLU A 66 10.50 -4.90 9.06
C GLU A 66 10.08 -3.43 8.98
N THR A 67 10.99 -2.53 8.62
CA THR A 67 10.69 -1.11 8.47
C THR A 67 10.30 -0.74 7.05
N MET A 68 10.01 -1.72 6.20
CA MET A 68 9.68 -1.46 4.81
C MET A 68 8.66 -2.45 4.25
N ILE A 69 7.98 -2.00 3.21
CA ILE A 69 7.19 -2.84 2.32
C ILE A 69 7.57 -2.41 0.91
N ALA A 70 7.90 -3.38 0.05
CA ALA A 70 8.17 -3.07 -1.35
C ALA A 70 7.71 -4.23 -2.21
N TYR A 71 6.91 -3.95 -3.23
CA TYR A 71 6.42 -4.98 -4.13
C TYR A 71 5.96 -4.38 -5.44
N SER A 72 5.87 -5.22 -6.44
CA SER A 72 5.29 -4.84 -7.72
C SER A 72 4.59 -6.04 -8.35
N GLY A 73 3.75 -5.77 -9.32
CA GLY A 73 3.06 -6.84 -10.01
C GLY A 73 2.11 -6.33 -11.06
N LEU A 74 1.50 -7.27 -11.77
CA LEU A 74 0.42 -6.95 -12.69
C LEU A 74 -0.81 -6.52 -11.91
N CYS A 75 -1.52 -5.54 -12.42
CA CYS A 75 -2.69 -5.04 -11.72
C CYS A 75 -3.87 -4.84 -12.66
N ARG A 76 -5.06 -4.83 -12.09
CA ARG A 76 -6.31 -4.52 -12.78
C ARG A 76 -7.29 -3.88 -11.81
N VAL A 77 -8.15 -3.02 -12.33
CA VAL A 77 -9.23 -2.40 -11.55
C VAL A 77 -10.50 -3.23 -11.74
N GLU A 78 -11.18 -3.53 -10.63
CA GLU A 78 -12.46 -4.22 -10.64
C GLU A 78 -13.51 -3.39 -9.89
N ASP A 79 -14.73 -3.38 -10.40
CA ASP A 79 -15.88 -2.73 -9.74
C ASP A 79 -15.64 -1.26 -9.38
N GLU A 80 -14.74 -0.60 -10.08
CA GLU A 80 -14.43 0.83 -9.92
C GLU A 80 -13.78 1.21 -8.58
N ASP A 81 -13.73 0.30 -7.61
CA ASP A 81 -13.21 0.59 -6.27
C ASP A 81 -12.16 -0.40 -5.78
N ARG A 82 -11.80 -1.40 -6.59
CA ARG A 82 -10.81 -2.38 -6.19
C ARG A 82 -9.67 -2.47 -7.18
N LEU A 83 -8.46 -2.47 -6.65
CA LEU A 83 -7.25 -2.74 -7.40
C LEU A 83 -6.75 -4.12 -6.98
N ILE A 84 -6.61 -5.02 -7.94
CA ILE A 84 -6.12 -6.37 -7.71
C ILE A 84 -4.70 -6.44 -8.24
N ILE A 85 -3.75 -6.86 -7.41
CA ILE A 85 -2.34 -6.94 -7.77
C ILE A 85 -1.87 -8.38 -7.67
N LYS A 86 -1.39 -8.91 -8.78
CA LYS A 86 -0.72 -10.21 -8.80
C LYS A 86 0.76 -9.94 -8.61
N VAL A 87 1.27 -10.18 -7.42
CA VAL A 87 2.65 -9.83 -7.05
C VAL A 87 3.64 -10.75 -7.74
N ASP A 88 4.60 -10.17 -8.46
CA ASP A 88 5.69 -10.92 -9.10
C ASP A 88 7.05 -10.61 -8.49
N THR A 89 7.19 -9.48 -7.79
CA THR A 89 8.43 -9.06 -7.17
C THR A 89 8.11 -8.42 -5.82
N ALA A 90 8.82 -8.83 -4.78
CA ALA A 90 8.56 -8.30 -3.44
C ALA A 90 9.79 -8.41 -2.56
N TRP A 91 9.89 -7.52 -1.58
CA TRP A 91 10.97 -7.56 -0.58
C TRP A 91 10.86 -8.81 0.29
N HIS A 92 9.64 -9.26 0.57
CA HIS A 92 9.38 -10.47 1.34
C HIS A 92 9.00 -11.59 0.37
N PRO A 93 9.79 -12.67 0.32
CA PRO A 93 9.54 -13.72 -0.67
C PRO A 93 8.17 -14.38 -0.55
N ALA A 94 7.58 -14.40 0.62
CA ALA A 94 6.24 -14.98 0.81
C ALA A 94 5.15 -14.24 0.03
N TRP A 95 5.40 -12.99 -0.38
CA TRP A 95 4.43 -12.21 -1.15
C TRP A 95 4.43 -12.57 -2.63
N ILE A 96 5.53 -13.13 -3.14
CA ILE A 96 5.65 -13.47 -4.56
C ILE A 96 4.62 -14.53 -4.93
N GLY A 97 3.83 -14.27 -5.97
CA GLY A 97 2.77 -15.16 -6.43
C GLY A 97 1.44 -14.95 -5.73
N THR A 98 1.37 -14.10 -4.72
CA THR A 98 0.10 -13.81 -4.05
C THR A 98 -0.71 -12.80 -4.84
N GLU A 99 -2.01 -12.79 -4.59
CA GLU A 99 -2.90 -11.76 -5.11
C GLU A 99 -3.32 -10.86 -3.97
N GLN A 100 -3.05 -9.55 -4.12
CA GLN A 100 -3.37 -8.56 -3.11
C GLN A 100 -4.56 -7.73 -3.57
N VAL A 101 -5.52 -7.52 -2.70
CA VAL A 101 -6.71 -6.71 -2.98
C VAL A 101 -6.58 -5.40 -2.22
N ARG A 102 -6.80 -4.29 -2.94
CA ARG A 102 -6.78 -2.95 -2.35
C ARG A 102 -8.09 -2.25 -2.71
N PHE A 103 -8.77 -1.74 -1.72
CA PHE A 103 -9.94 -0.88 -1.94
C PHE A 103 -9.43 0.55 -2.00
N PHE A 104 -9.94 1.32 -2.96
CA PHE A 104 -9.41 2.68 -3.16
C PHE A 104 -10.51 3.69 -3.42
N LYS A 105 -10.19 4.93 -3.13
CA LYS A 105 -11.00 6.09 -3.48
C LYS A 105 -10.05 7.23 -3.82
N VAL A 106 -10.30 7.89 -4.94
CA VAL A 106 -9.53 9.07 -5.36
C VAL A 106 -10.44 10.28 -5.30
N ASP A 107 -10.00 11.30 -4.59
CA ASP A 107 -10.76 12.55 -4.46
C ASP A 107 -9.78 13.71 -4.37
N ARG A 108 -9.90 14.65 -5.30
CA ARG A 108 -9.13 15.90 -5.31
C ARG A 108 -7.62 15.70 -5.18
N GLY A 109 -7.08 14.73 -5.91
CA GLY A 109 -5.65 14.45 -5.90
C GLY A 109 -5.18 13.67 -4.68
N VAL A 110 -6.08 13.15 -3.87
CA VAL A 110 -5.75 12.30 -2.73
C VAL A 110 -6.27 10.90 -2.97
N LEU A 111 -5.41 9.92 -2.74
CA LEU A 111 -5.73 8.50 -2.82
C LEU A 111 -5.87 7.94 -1.41
N ALA A 112 -7.02 7.36 -1.12
CA ALA A 112 -7.23 6.57 0.09
C ALA A 112 -7.29 5.10 -0.31
N MET A 113 -6.48 4.26 0.31
CA MET A 113 -6.37 2.86 -0.05
C MET A 113 -6.37 2.00 1.21
N THR A 114 -7.19 0.95 1.21
CA THR A 114 -7.25 0.02 2.34
C THR A 114 -7.08 -1.40 1.85
N THR A 115 -6.51 -2.25 2.72
CA THR A 115 -6.45 -3.69 2.47
C THR A 115 -7.73 -4.35 2.97
N ALA A 116 -7.90 -5.63 2.65
CA ALA A 116 -8.94 -6.44 3.28
C ALA A 116 -8.59 -6.67 4.76
N TRP A 117 -9.62 -6.95 5.56
CA TRP A 117 -9.41 -7.36 6.95
C TRP A 117 -8.72 -8.72 7.00
N GLN A 118 -7.67 -8.84 7.81
CA GLN A 118 -6.91 -10.08 7.92
C GLN A 118 -6.19 -10.13 9.26
N ILE A 119 -5.73 -11.34 9.63
CA ILE A 119 -4.91 -11.49 10.84
C ILE A 119 -3.52 -10.90 10.55
N HIS A 120 -3.07 -10.01 11.42
CA HIS A 120 -1.76 -9.36 11.28
C HIS A 120 -0.82 -9.91 12.35
N PRO A 121 0.45 -10.22 11.98
CA PRO A 121 1.41 -10.79 12.95
C PRO A 121 1.62 -9.93 14.20
N SER A 122 1.55 -8.60 14.06
CA SER A 122 1.73 -7.67 15.18
C SER A 122 0.54 -7.64 16.13
N PHE A 123 -0.59 -8.21 15.75
CA PHE A 123 -1.82 -8.21 16.54
C PHE A 123 -2.45 -9.60 16.51
N PRO A 124 -1.82 -10.60 17.17
CA PRO A 124 -2.28 -11.98 17.09
C PRO A 124 -3.75 -12.16 17.50
N GLY A 125 -4.48 -12.92 16.70
CA GLY A 125 -5.88 -13.24 16.99
C GLY A 125 -6.86 -12.10 16.70
N ARG A 126 -6.42 -10.97 16.16
CA ARG A 126 -7.28 -9.82 15.88
C ARG A 126 -7.26 -9.49 14.39
N LEU A 127 -8.40 -9.12 13.85
CA LEU A 127 -8.46 -8.66 12.46
C LEU A 127 -7.98 -7.22 12.34
N ALA A 128 -7.17 -6.97 11.34
CA ALA A 128 -6.60 -5.66 11.06
C ALA A 128 -6.56 -5.40 9.57
N ARG A 129 -6.48 -4.14 9.19
CA ARG A 129 -6.26 -3.75 7.80
C ARG A 129 -5.29 -2.58 7.71
N GLY A 130 -4.59 -2.49 6.59
CA GLY A 130 -3.78 -1.32 6.28
C GLY A 130 -4.65 -0.19 5.76
N VAL A 131 -4.35 1.03 6.19
CA VAL A 131 -5.01 2.25 5.72
C VAL A 131 -3.92 3.21 5.24
N LEU A 132 -3.91 3.48 3.95
CA LEU A 132 -2.87 4.28 3.32
C LEU A 132 -3.49 5.53 2.70
N MET A 133 -2.84 6.67 2.91
CA MET A 133 -3.19 7.92 2.25
C MET A 133 -2.01 8.36 1.40
N ALA A 134 -2.29 8.80 0.20
CA ALA A 134 -1.27 9.29 -0.71
C ALA A 134 -1.78 10.50 -1.48
N GLN A 135 -0.86 11.32 -1.93
CA GLN A 135 -1.17 12.51 -2.70
C GLN A 135 -0.55 12.39 -4.08
N ARG A 136 -1.29 12.82 -5.09
CA ARG A 136 -0.77 12.80 -6.45
C ARG A 136 0.49 13.63 -6.54
N ASN A 137 1.52 13.02 -7.11
CA ASN A 137 2.81 13.66 -7.30
C ASN A 137 2.80 14.33 -8.67
N ASN A 138 2.55 15.63 -8.68
CA ASN A 138 2.53 16.44 -9.91
C ASN A 138 3.92 17.00 -10.14
N VAL A 139 4.70 16.29 -10.89
CA VAL A 139 6.06 16.73 -11.21
C VAL A 139 6.10 17.29 -12.62
#